data_8150e1c53f4d4bea1a4cb6855a141807
#
_entry.id   8150e1c53f4d4bea1a4cb6855a141807
#
_cell.length_a   1.000
_cell.length_b   1.000
_cell.length_c   1.000
_cell.angle_alpha   90.00
_cell.angle_beta   90.00
_cell.angle_gamma   90.00
#
_symmetry.space_group_name_H-M   'P 1'
#
loop_
_entity.id
_entity.type
_entity.pdbx_description
1 polymer ?
#
loop_
_entity_poly.entity_id
_entity_poly.type
_entity_poly.pdbx_seq_one_letter_code
_entity_poly.pdbx_strand_id
1 'polypeptide(L)'
;MQTIVIRPGYMPYTIAVAVSLTAGSALLRSGAVIPALACWLWLVPVVIAAIFDRIEFDGHTIRRRGPLTFLLGKLTRARQQLAISDIEAISTETTSLSFANGDARLIYRTHIHGAGVEIVVRSHRSAYLRFIKALFAAAGPDKLDPRSFELFEYLESHDSLQGARVLRNEIAAMPFPLLRRLANSLRLAGRLAQASSYFRIAYEKEPRNPELLYEMSRFFHSSAQAEDARLLQRSDACLRLASRLAGEAPDLLERIGEAFFERLDYKRATDCFRRALSFDPARFRANMGLAEIALRDGKLAHVAHFYSAAAFSNDAALARLARREAHYYERLVRDDDFLEAELRRIRTANQVRWVRRLAALSFFAAWVTAGIVGRFAPPVEEFGWALMATSAFAWCLASAGLRYLARRN
;
A
#
# COMPACT_ATOMS: atom_id res chain seq x y z
N MET A 1 9.52 26.01 5.31
CA MET A 1 9.65 24.54 5.49
C MET A 1 10.74 24.04 4.56
N GLN A 2 11.66 23.18 5.05
CA GLN A 2 12.68 22.58 4.17
C GLN A 2 12.02 21.52 3.29
N THR A 3 12.27 21.60 1.97
CA THR A 3 11.83 20.56 1.03
C THR A 3 12.50 19.23 1.34
N ILE A 4 11.70 18.20 1.57
CA ILE A 4 12.19 16.83 1.81
C ILE A 4 12.28 16.14 0.46
N VAL A 5 13.49 15.67 0.13
CA VAL A 5 13.75 14.99 -1.14
C VAL A 5 14.05 13.52 -0.88
N ILE A 6 13.35 12.64 -1.59
CA ILE A 6 13.57 11.19 -1.53
C ILE A 6 13.81 10.65 -2.94
N ARG A 7 14.62 9.59 -3.02
CA ARG A 7 14.79 8.83 -4.25
C ARG A 7 13.78 7.69 -4.28
N PRO A 8 13.03 7.50 -5.38
CA PRO A 8 12.20 6.31 -5.56
C PRO A 8 13.08 5.05 -5.62
N GLY A 9 12.51 3.89 -5.36
CA GLY A 9 13.24 2.63 -5.35
C GLY A 9 13.89 2.30 -6.70
N TYR A 10 15.15 1.85 -6.69
CA TYR A 10 15.94 1.56 -7.88
C TYR A 10 15.50 0.31 -8.68
N MET A 11 14.60 -0.51 -8.14
CA MET A 11 14.25 -1.81 -8.73
C MET A 11 13.82 -1.78 -10.22
N PRO A 12 13.00 -0.80 -10.69
CA PRO A 12 12.68 -0.72 -12.12
C PRO A 12 13.92 -0.45 -12.99
N TYR A 13 14.83 0.37 -12.49
CA TYR A 13 16.07 0.72 -13.18
C TYR A 13 17.06 -0.44 -13.20
N THR A 14 17.19 -1.18 -12.07
CA THR A 14 18.06 -2.37 -12.02
C THR A 14 17.58 -3.47 -12.96
N ILE A 15 16.26 -3.68 -13.07
CA ILE A 15 15.69 -4.62 -14.04
C ILE A 15 16.00 -4.14 -15.48
N ALA A 16 15.78 -2.87 -15.78
CA ALA A 16 16.07 -2.31 -17.11
C ALA A 16 17.56 -2.45 -17.47
N VAL A 17 18.46 -2.20 -16.51
CA VAL A 17 19.90 -2.41 -16.70
C VAL A 17 20.23 -3.88 -16.94
N ALA A 18 19.71 -4.80 -16.13
CA ALA A 18 19.94 -6.22 -16.29
C ALA A 18 19.45 -6.75 -17.66
N VAL A 19 18.24 -6.35 -18.06
CA VAL A 19 17.68 -6.71 -19.36
C VAL A 19 18.52 -6.14 -20.51
N SER A 20 18.94 -4.88 -20.46
CA SER A 20 19.74 -4.25 -21.51
C SER A 20 21.14 -4.89 -21.62
N LEU A 21 21.78 -5.23 -20.49
CA LEU A 21 23.07 -5.90 -20.48
C LEU A 21 22.97 -7.31 -21.07
N THR A 22 21.98 -8.10 -20.64
CA THR A 22 21.79 -9.47 -21.13
C THR A 22 21.41 -9.50 -22.60
N ALA A 23 20.46 -8.64 -23.03
CA ALA A 23 20.07 -8.54 -24.42
C ALA A 23 21.24 -8.08 -25.32
N GLY A 24 21.95 -7.01 -24.93
CA GLY A 24 23.10 -6.53 -25.67
C GLY A 24 24.24 -7.58 -25.81
N SER A 25 24.50 -8.33 -24.72
CA SER A 25 25.51 -9.40 -24.75
C SER A 25 25.12 -10.57 -25.65
N ALA A 26 23.83 -10.92 -25.67
CA ALA A 26 23.32 -11.97 -26.56
C ALA A 26 23.35 -11.55 -28.04
N LEU A 27 22.93 -10.34 -28.35
CA LEU A 27 23.00 -9.76 -29.69
C LEU A 27 24.44 -9.66 -30.22
N LEU A 28 25.40 -9.34 -29.35
CA LEU A 28 26.81 -9.32 -29.74
C LEU A 28 27.32 -10.71 -30.10
N ARG A 29 26.90 -11.75 -29.35
CA ARG A 29 27.27 -13.15 -29.66
C ARG A 29 26.68 -13.67 -30.97
N SER A 30 25.49 -13.19 -31.35
CA SER A 30 24.85 -13.53 -32.63
C SER A 30 25.42 -12.73 -33.82
N GLY A 31 26.45 -11.91 -33.61
CA GLY A 31 27.04 -11.07 -34.63
C GLY A 31 26.29 -9.77 -34.94
N ALA A 32 25.17 -9.52 -34.25
CA ALA A 32 24.35 -8.30 -34.43
C ALA A 32 24.95 -7.12 -33.64
N VAL A 33 26.09 -6.58 -34.08
CA VAL A 33 26.87 -5.56 -33.38
C VAL A 33 26.10 -4.25 -33.19
N ILE A 34 25.40 -3.76 -34.22
CA ILE A 34 24.68 -2.48 -34.17
C ILE A 34 23.53 -2.53 -33.14
N PRO A 35 22.62 -3.53 -33.13
CA PRO A 35 21.60 -3.65 -32.09
C PRO A 35 22.17 -3.84 -30.68
N ALA A 36 23.27 -4.58 -30.55
CA ALA A 36 23.95 -4.74 -29.25
C ALA A 36 24.44 -3.42 -28.70
N LEU A 37 25.11 -2.62 -29.53
CA LEU A 37 25.54 -1.25 -29.16
C LEU A 37 24.36 -0.35 -28.80
N ALA A 38 23.24 -0.44 -29.54
CA ALA A 38 22.01 0.31 -29.23
C ALA A 38 21.43 -0.07 -27.86
N CYS A 39 21.40 -1.38 -27.50
CA CYS A 39 20.98 -1.84 -26.16
C CYS A 39 21.90 -1.31 -25.06
N TRP A 40 23.19 -1.25 -25.27
CA TRP A 40 24.14 -0.71 -24.28
C TRP A 40 24.10 0.82 -24.20
N LEU A 41 23.92 1.49 -25.34
CA LEU A 41 23.76 2.94 -25.35
C LEU A 41 22.48 3.36 -24.61
N TRP A 42 21.43 2.54 -24.63
CA TRP A 42 20.21 2.74 -23.85
C TRP A 42 20.43 2.71 -22.32
N LEU A 43 21.52 2.11 -21.84
CA LEU A 43 21.88 2.15 -20.43
C LEU A 43 22.16 3.59 -19.94
N VAL A 44 22.74 4.43 -20.78
CA VAL A 44 23.08 5.81 -20.41
C VAL A 44 21.84 6.61 -19.98
N PRO A 45 20.77 6.74 -20.78
CA PRO A 45 19.56 7.42 -20.33
C PRO A 45 18.87 6.73 -19.16
N VAL A 46 18.93 5.40 -19.03
CA VAL A 46 18.36 4.67 -17.89
C VAL A 46 19.11 5.01 -16.59
N VAL A 47 20.44 5.05 -16.61
CA VAL A 47 21.27 5.43 -15.44
C VAL A 47 21.05 6.90 -15.09
N ILE A 48 21.06 7.79 -16.08
CA ILE A 48 20.75 9.21 -15.87
C ILE A 48 19.36 9.36 -15.24
N ALA A 49 18.36 8.65 -15.77
CA ALA A 49 17.01 8.68 -15.21
C ALA A 49 16.97 8.19 -13.76
N ALA A 50 17.70 7.14 -13.41
CA ALA A 50 17.78 6.61 -12.04
C ALA A 50 18.44 7.60 -11.06
N ILE A 51 19.46 8.34 -11.51
CA ILE A 51 20.16 9.34 -10.69
C ILE A 51 19.28 10.57 -10.42
N PHE A 52 18.54 11.01 -11.43
CA PHE A 52 17.76 12.24 -11.37
C PHE A 52 16.30 12.05 -10.96
N ASP A 53 15.80 10.79 -10.84
CA ASP A 53 14.43 10.56 -10.38
C ASP A 53 14.33 10.84 -8.87
N ARG A 54 13.49 11.81 -8.52
CA ARG A 54 13.32 12.32 -7.16
C ARG A 54 11.85 12.55 -6.87
N ILE A 55 11.46 12.33 -5.62
CA ILE A 55 10.18 12.73 -5.07
C ILE A 55 10.46 13.85 -4.08
N GLU A 56 9.88 15.00 -4.33
CA GLU A 56 10.03 16.21 -3.51
C GLU A 56 8.73 16.50 -2.78
N PHE A 57 8.82 16.83 -1.51
CA PHE A 57 7.71 17.25 -0.69
C PHE A 57 8.04 18.62 -0.04
N ASP A 58 7.22 19.62 -0.31
CA ASP A 58 7.37 21.00 0.18
C ASP A 58 6.42 21.34 1.34
N GLY A 59 5.69 20.36 1.89
CA GLY A 59 4.67 20.54 2.93
C GLY A 59 3.25 20.74 2.37
N HIS A 60 3.09 21.13 1.12
CA HIS A 60 1.80 21.36 0.47
C HIS A 60 1.59 20.48 -0.76
N THR A 61 2.68 20.15 -1.46
CA THR A 61 2.61 19.37 -2.71
C THR A 61 3.68 18.29 -2.74
N ILE A 62 3.33 17.16 -3.32
CA ILE A 62 4.24 16.08 -3.65
C ILE A 62 4.50 16.14 -5.14
N ARG A 63 5.77 16.22 -5.54
CA ARG A 63 6.17 16.26 -6.94
C ARG A 63 7.17 15.16 -7.23
N ARG A 64 6.96 14.43 -8.31
CA ARG A 64 7.97 13.52 -8.84
C ARG A 64 8.68 14.19 -10.00
N ARG A 65 10.00 14.38 -9.87
CA ARG A 65 10.88 14.99 -10.87
C ARG A 65 11.88 13.95 -11.36
N GLY A 66 12.05 13.90 -12.68
CA GLY A 66 13.04 13.06 -13.35
C GLY A 66 12.88 13.15 -14.86
N PRO A 67 13.93 12.88 -15.65
CA PRO A 67 13.86 12.98 -17.10
C PRO A 67 12.85 12.00 -17.73
N LEU A 68 12.77 10.77 -17.24
CA LEU A 68 11.76 9.79 -17.67
C LEU A 68 10.35 10.20 -17.26
N THR A 69 10.17 10.71 -16.04
CA THR A 69 8.86 11.18 -15.57
C THR A 69 8.40 12.40 -16.36
N PHE A 70 9.32 13.32 -16.70
CA PHE A 70 9.03 14.46 -17.54
C PHE A 70 8.57 14.03 -18.96
N LEU A 71 9.31 13.12 -19.59
CA LEU A 71 8.98 12.57 -20.93
C LEU A 71 7.63 11.84 -20.92
N LEU A 72 7.42 10.94 -19.95
CA LEU A 72 6.17 10.20 -19.78
C LEU A 72 5.01 11.13 -19.46
N GLY A 73 5.22 12.15 -18.61
CA GLY A 73 4.21 13.14 -18.28
C GLY A 73 3.76 13.94 -19.51
N LYS A 74 4.71 14.32 -20.38
CA LYS A 74 4.42 15.03 -21.63
C LYS A 74 3.67 14.14 -22.63
N LEU A 75 4.08 12.87 -22.75
CA LEU A 75 3.44 11.87 -23.64
C LEU A 75 2.05 11.45 -23.16
N THR A 76 1.86 11.24 -21.87
CA THR A 76 0.62 10.69 -21.31
C THR A 76 -0.31 11.75 -20.72
N ARG A 77 0.10 13.03 -20.73
CA ARG A 77 -0.58 14.15 -20.02
C ARG A 77 -0.88 13.83 -18.55
N ALA A 78 -0.10 12.92 -17.96
CA ALA A 78 -0.27 12.53 -16.57
C ALA A 78 0.25 13.64 -15.65
N ARG A 79 -0.54 14.01 -14.63
CA ARG A 79 -0.10 14.92 -13.58
C ARG A 79 1.02 14.27 -12.78
N GLN A 80 2.11 15.01 -12.59
CA GLN A 80 3.29 14.57 -11.81
C GLN A 80 3.35 15.24 -10.43
N GLN A 81 2.31 15.96 -10.11
CA GLN A 81 2.19 16.73 -8.90
C GLN A 81 0.84 16.43 -8.26
N LEU A 82 0.87 16.22 -6.94
CA LEU A 82 -0.30 15.95 -6.11
C LEU A 82 -0.29 16.94 -4.93
N ALA A 83 -1.33 17.74 -4.81
CA ALA A 83 -1.50 18.60 -3.63
C ALA A 83 -2.01 17.76 -2.45
N ILE A 84 -1.63 18.13 -1.22
CA ILE A 84 -2.12 17.47 0.00
C ILE A 84 -3.65 17.50 0.09
N SER A 85 -4.26 18.62 -0.33
CA SER A 85 -5.72 18.76 -0.41
C SER A 85 -6.40 17.79 -1.37
N ASP A 86 -5.64 17.21 -2.31
CA ASP A 86 -6.15 16.30 -3.33
C ASP A 86 -5.83 14.82 -3.02
N ILE A 87 -5.14 14.55 -1.90
CA ILE A 87 -4.90 13.19 -1.44
C ILE A 87 -6.23 12.60 -0.95
N GLU A 88 -6.61 11.49 -1.53
CA GLU A 88 -7.82 10.72 -1.21
C GLU A 88 -7.54 9.57 -0.26
N ALA A 89 -6.40 8.87 -0.42
CA ALA A 89 -6.00 7.76 0.43
C ALA A 89 -4.49 7.57 0.46
N ILE A 90 -3.98 7.12 1.60
CA ILE A 90 -2.60 6.69 1.78
C ILE A 90 -2.62 5.28 2.36
N SER A 91 -2.02 4.33 1.65
CA SER A 91 -1.92 2.94 2.09
C SER A 91 -0.47 2.49 2.18
N THR A 92 -0.14 1.73 3.23
CA THR A 92 1.22 1.22 3.45
C THR A 92 1.23 -0.29 3.48
N GLU A 93 1.90 -0.89 2.50
CA GLU A 93 2.22 -2.32 2.50
C GLU A 93 3.47 -2.55 3.35
N THR A 94 3.43 -3.56 4.19
CA THR A 94 4.56 -3.97 5.03
C THR A 94 4.99 -5.37 4.65
N THR A 95 6.26 -5.53 4.27
CA THR A 95 6.88 -6.84 4.04
C THR A 95 7.84 -7.10 5.18
N SER A 96 7.67 -8.22 5.88
CA SER A 96 8.56 -8.65 6.95
C SER A 96 9.58 -9.66 6.43
N LEU A 97 10.87 -9.42 6.70
CA LEU A 97 11.93 -10.39 6.54
C LEU A 97 12.29 -10.91 7.94
N SER A 98 11.86 -12.12 8.25
CA SER A 98 12.14 -12.74 9.55
C SER A 98 13.57 -13.29 9.59
N PHE A 99 14.24 -13.09 10.72
CA PHE A 99 15.57 -13.65 11.01
C PHE A 99 15.45 -14.79 12.03
N ALA A 100 16.47 -15.65 12.07
CA ALA A 100 16.53 -16.81 12.97
C ALA A 100 16.49 -16.44 14.48
N ASN A 101 16.80 -15.19 14.84
CA ASN A 101 16.76 -14.67 16.21
C ASN A 101 15.36 -14.21 16.66
N GLY A 102 14.32 -14.41 15.85
CA GLY A 102 12.94 -13.97 16.13
C GLY A 102 12.67 -12.50 15.85
N ASP A 103 13.67 -11.73 15.43
CA ASP A 103 13.47 -10.34 14.97
C ASP A 103 13.03 -10.33 13.50
N ALA A 104 12.30 -9.32 13.11
CA ALA A 104 11.87 -9.10 11.73
C ALA A 104 12.32 -7.73 11.24
N ARG A 105 12.88 -7.67 10.03
CA ARG A 105 13.12 -6.40 9.35
C ARG A 105 11.90 -6.04 8.54
N LEU A 106 11.28 -4.91 8.87
CA LEU A 106 10.11 -4.41 8.16
C LEU A 106 10.54 -3.49 7.02
N ILE A 107 10.01 -3.77 5.82
CA ILE A 107 10.17 -2.95 4.62
C ILE A 107 8.80 -2.37 4.30
N TYR A 108 8.72 -1.05 4.28
CA TYR A 108 7.47 -0.33 4.01
C TYR A 108 7.42 0.13 2.56
N ARG A 109 6.23 0.05 1.99
CA ARG A 109 5.91 0.59 0.67
C ARG A 109 4.63 1.39 0.80
N THR A 110 4.73 2.71 0.69
CA THR A 110 3.59 3.62 0.83
C THR A 110 3.09 4.04 -0.53
N HIS A 111 1.82 3.86 -0.76
CA HIS A 111 1.05 4.28 -1.92
C HIS A 111 0.24 5.51 -1.54
N ILE A 112 0.35 6.57 -2.31
CA ILE A 112 -0.34 7.84 -2.11
C ILE A 112 -1.25 8.02 -3.31
N HIS A 113 -2.55 8.01 -3.08
CA HIS A 113 -3.58 8.14 -4.12
C HIS A 113 -4.30 9.46 -4.00
N GLY A 114 -4.58 10.10 -5.13
CA GLY A 114 -5.40 11.30 -5.18
C GLY A 114 -5.46 11.91 -6.59
N ALA A 115 -6.58 12.52 -6.93
CA ALA A 115 -6.83 13.17 -8.22
C ALA A 115 -6.45 12.33 -9.45
N GLY A 116 -6.58 10.99 -9.35
CA GLY A 116 -6.21 10.04 -10.42
C GLY A 116 -4.71 9.81 -10.57
N VAL A 117 -3.88 10.26 -9.61
CA VAL A 117 -2.44 10.05 -9.56
C VAL A 117 -2.10 9.07 -8.45
N GLU A 118 -1.17 8.17 -8.71
CA GLU A 118 -0.59 7.28 -7.71
C GLU A 118 0.92 7.54 -7.61
N ILE A 119 1.39 7.83 -6.39
CA ILE A 119 2.80 7.99 -6.09
C ILE A 119 3.22 6.91 -5.10
N VAL A 120 4.21 6.10 -5.45
CA VAL A 120 4.70 5.00 -4.62
C VAL A 120 6.08 5.35 -4.05
N VAL A 121 6.18 5.28 -2.72
CA VAL A 121 7.42 5.53 -1.97
C VAL A 121 7.83 4.27 -1.23
N ARG A 122 9.10 3.87 -1.31
CA ARG A 122 9.63 2.68 -0.62
C ARG A 122 10.60 3.06 0.48
N SER A 123 10.59 2.30 1.60
CA SER A 123 11.53 2.49 2.69
C SER A 123 12.92 2.06 2.27
N HIS A 124 13.78 2.99 1.94
CA HIS A 124 15.14 2.68 1.51
C HIS A 124 16.22 3.34 2.37
N ARG A 125 15.90 4.43 3.12
CA ARG A 125 16.86 5.21 3.93
C ARG A 125 16.13 6.00 5.02
N SER A 126 16.89 6.61 5.94
CA SER A 126 16.40 7.51 6.99
C SER A 126 15.53 8.67 6.47
N ALA A 127 15.76 9.10 5.24
CA ALA A 127 14.95 10.11 4.56
C ALA A 127 13.46 9.68 4.39
N TYR A 128 13.20 8.37 4.24
CA TYR A 128 11.83 7.86 4.14
C TYR A 128 11.02 8.16 5.39
N LEU A 129 11.54 7.86 6.56
CA LEU A 129 10.81 8.06 7.82
C LEU A 129 10.48 9.54 8.06
N ARG A 130 11.43 10.45 7.75
CA ARG A 130 11.20 11.91 7.83
C ARG A 130 10.12 12.38 6.86
N PHE A 131 10.15 11.88 5.63
CA PHE A 131 9.15 12.20 4.63
C PHE A 131 7.77 11.71 5.05
N ILE A 132 7.65 10.43 5.42
CA ILE A 132 6.37 9.83 5.81
C ILE A 132 5.80 10.52 7.04
N LYS A 133 6.63 10.84 8.04
CA LYS A 133 6.20 11.60 9.23
C LYS A 133 5.60 12.96 8.84
N ALA A 134 6.29 13.71 8.00
CA ALA A 134 5.81 15.00 7.54
C ALA A 134 4.56 14.89 6.65
N LEU A 135 4.51 13.87 5.78
CA LEU A 135 3.37 13.61 4.92
C LEU A 135 2.11 13.25 5.72
N PHE A 136 2.23 12.30 6.66
CA PHE A 136 1.09 11.85 7.46
C PHE A 136 0.54 12.96 8.34
N ALA A 137 1.43 13.76 8.96
CA ALA A 137 1.03 14.94 9.71
C ALA A 137 0.28 15.97 8.86
N ALA A 138 0.67 16.15 7.60
CA ALA A 138 0.03 17.09 6.69
C ALA A 138 -1.27 16.56 6.08
N ALA A 139 -1.36 15.23 5.81
CA ALA A 139 -2.54 14.60 5.20
C ALA A 139 -3.70 14.40 6.18
N GLY A 140 -3.39 14.23 7.46
CA GLY A 140 -4.36 13.91 8.52
C GLY A 140 -4.68 12.41 8.62
N PRO A 141 -5.20 11.97 9.80
CA PRO A 141 -5.41 10.56 10.11
C PRO A 141 -6.49 9.88 9.26
N ASP A 142 -7.52 10.62 8.82
CA ASP A 142 -8.68 10.08 8.10
C ASP A 142 -8.33 9.49 6.72
N LYS A 143 -7.21 9.94 6.13
CA LYS A 143 -6.71 9.48 4.82
C LYS A 143 -5.79 8.27 4.90
N LEU A 144 -5.41 7.87 6.13
CA LEU A 144 -4.47 6.78 6.36
C LEU A 144 -5.22 5.46 6.47
N ASP A 145 -4.74 4.43 5.77
CA ASP A 145 -5.20 3.07 6.02
C ASP A 145 -4.74 2.58 7.42
N PRO A 146 -5.29 1.49 7.96
CA PRO A 146 -4.95 1.02 9.31
C PRO A 146 -3.45 0.83 9.54
N ARG A 147 -2.72 0.38 8.52
CA ARG A 147 -1.26 0.15 8.61
C ARG A 147 -0.47 1.45 8.53
N SER A 148 -0.88 2.39 7.69
CA SER A 148 -0.29 3.73 7.65
C SER A 148 -0.52 4.46 8.97
N PHE A 149 -1.71 4.31 9.56
CA PHE A 149 -2.02 4.89 10.85
C PHE A 149 -1.14 4.31 11.98
N GLU A 150 -0.94 2.99 12.03
CA GLU A 150 0.00 2.37 12.96
C GLU A 150 1.44 2.88 12.78
N LEU A 151 1.87 3.06 11.52
CA LEU A 151 3.18 3.62 11.21
C LEU A 151 3.28 5.08 11.66
N PHE A 152 2.22 5.87 11.52
CA PHE A 152 2.15 7.25 12.00
C PHE A 152 2.30 7.32 13.53
N GLU A 153 1.54 6.52 14.28
CA GLU A 153 1.67 6.41 15.74
C GLU A 153 3.10 6.01 16.17
N TYR A 154 3.70 5.07 15.44
CA TYR A 154 5.10 4.67 15.67
C TYR A 154 6.07 5.84 15.49
N LEU A 155 5.92 6.62 14.43
CA LEU A 155 6.80 7.74 14.11
C LEU A 155 6.63 8.90 15.10
N GLU A 156 5.42 9.15 15.59
CA GLU A 156 5.18 10.15 16.65
C GLU A 156 5.80 9.73 17.98
N SER A 157 5.68 8.44 18.33
CA SER A 157 6.21 7.93 19.60
C SER A 157 7.73 7.73 19.57
N HIS A 158 8.35 7.60 18.40
CA HIS A 158 9.77 7.27 18.28
C HIS A 158 10.69 8.34 18.89
N ASP A 159 10.38 9.60 18.72
CA ASP A 159 11.18 10.71 19.27
C ASP A 159 11.09 10.76 20.81
N SER A 160 9.91 10.46 21.37
CA SER A 160 9.70 10.38 22.82
C SER A 160 10.34 9.13 23.45
N LEU A 161 10.53 8.06 22.66
CA LEU A 161 11.09 6.79 23.12
C LEU A 161 12.63 6.77 23.10
N GLN A 162 13.30 7.66 22.38
CA GLN A 162 14.77 7.77 22.46
C GLN A 162 15.23 8.17 23.88
N GLY A 163 14.46 8.99 24.58
CA GLY A 163 14.68 9.30 25.99
C GLY A 163 14.38 8.15 26.95
N ALA A 164 13.39 7.30 26.64
CA ALA A 164 12.97 6.19 27.50
C ALA A 164 13.93 4.97 27.48
N ARG A 165 14.85 4.88 26.52
CA ARG A 165 15.89 3.83 26.48
C ARG A 165 16.82 3.84 27.71
N VAL A 166 16.92 4.97 28.38
CA VAL A 166 17.77 5.14 29.58
C VAL A 166 17.18 4.44 30.82
N LEU A 167 15.87 4.19 30.86
CA LEU A 167 15.14 3.65 32.00
C LEU A 167 14.95 2.13 32.01
N ARG A 168 15.83 1.38 31.37
CA ARG A 168 15.69 -0.08 31.20
C ARG A 168 15.59 -0.88 32.51
N ASN A 169 16.05 -0.32 33.63
CA ASN A 169 16.07 -0.98 34.93
C ASN A 169 14.78 -0.75 35.77
N GLU A 170 13.86 0.12 35.31
CA GLU A 170 12.65 0.47 36.06
C GLU A 170 11.36 0.32 35.23
N ILE A 171 11.28 -0.72 34.41
CA ILE A 171 10.11 -0.94 33.54
C ILE A 171 8.80 -1.01 34.34
N ALA A 172 8.83 -1.63 35.53
CA ALA A 172 7.67 -1.77 36.39
C ALA A 172 7.19 -0.43 36.97
N ALA A 173 8.09 0.54 37.14
CA ALA A 173 7.77 1.88 37.67
C ALA A 173 7.22 2.83 36.59
N MET A 174 7.33 2.49 35.31
CA MET A 174 6.86 3.34 34.21
C MET A 174 5.35 3.58 34.28
N PRO A 175 4.88 4.81 33.94
CA PRO A 175 3.46 5.10 33.80
C PRO A 175 2.82 4.22 32.69
N PHE A 176 1.58 3.79 32.92
CA PHE A 176 0.84 2.94 31.97
C PHE A 176 0.82 3.47 30.53
N PRO A 177 0.53 4.77 30.26
CA PRO A 177 0.50 5.27 28.87
C PRO A 177 1.85 5.13 28.15
N LEU A 178 2.96 5.31 28.88
CA LEU A 178 4.30 5.16 28.32
C LEU A 178 4.63 3.68 28.04
N LEU A 179 4.28 2.77 28.96
CA LEU A 179 4.44 1.33 28.77
C LEU A 179 3.68 0.84 27.55
N ARG A 180 2.42 1.26 27.40
CA ARG A 180 1.58 0.89 26.25
C ARG A 180 2.21 1.36 24.93
N ARG A 181 2.57 2.66 24.83
CA ARG A 181 3.22 3.23 23.65
C ARG A 181 4.53 2.52 23.31
N LEU A 182 5.34 2.20 24.33
CA LEU A 182 6.60 1.50 24.12
C LEU A 182 6.40 0.07 23.63
N ALA A 183 5.44 -0.66 24.20
CA ALA A 183 5.08 -2.01 23.79
C ALA A 183 4.63 -2.03 22.30
N ASN A 184 3.74 -1.11 21.94
CA ASN A 184 3.26 -0.98 20.56
C ASN A 184 4.39 -0.56 19.59
N SER A 185 5.25 0.36 20.00
CA SER A 185 6.40 0.77 19.20
C SER A 185 7.39 -0.38 18.94
N LEU A 186 7.67 -1.22 19.94
CA LEU A 186 8.52 -2.40 19.79
C LEU A 186 7.87 -3.43 18.85
N ARG A 187 6.54 -3.62 18.94
CA ARG A 187 5.78 -4.45 18.00
C ARG A 187 5.95 -3.95 16.56
N LEU A 188 5.74 -2.66 16.33
CA LEU A 188 5.87 -2.02 15.02
C LEU A 188 7.31 -2.01 14.48
N ALA A 189 8.30 -2.04 15.38
CA ALA A 189 9.70 -2.22 15.03
C ALA A 189 10.09 -3.69 14.73
N GLY A 190 9.14 -4.66 14.85
CA GLY A 190 9.40 -6.08 14.66
C GLY A 190 10.12 -6.77 15.83
N ARG A 191 10.30 -6.07 16.97
CA ARG A 191 10.95 -6.60 18.18
C ARG A 191 9.94 -7.31 19.09
N LEU A 192 9.34 -8.38 18.59
CA LEU A 192 8.18 -9.02 19.22
C LEU A 192 8.49 -9.62 20.59
N ALA A 193 9.69 -10.21 20.78
CA ALA A 193 10.12 -10.76 22.06
C ALA A 193 10.18 -9.68 23.15
N GLN A 194 10.74 -8.50 22.84
CA GLN A 194 10.80 -7.38 23.77
C GLN A 194 9.39 -6.80 24.02
N ALA A 195 8.59 -6.61 22.96
CA ALA A 195 7.23 -6.10 23.07
C ALA A 195 6.38 -6.94 24.04
N SER A 196 6.53 -8.27 24.02
CA SER A 196 5.81 -9.20 24.90
C SER A 196 5.97 -8.86 26.39
N SER A 197 7.19 -8.55 26.83
CA SER A 197 7.45 -8.20 28.23
C SER A 197 6.75 -6.90 28.64
N TYR A 198 6.77 -5.89 27.78
CA TYR A 198 6.10 -4.61 28.03
C TYR A 198 4.57 -4.73 28.00
N PHE A 199 4.01 -5.49 27.05
CA PHE A 199 2.57 -5.77 27.01
C PHE A 199 2.09 -6.50 28.26
N ARG A 200 2.88 -7.47 28.78
CA ARG A 200 2.53 -8.17 30.02
C ARG A 200 2.43 -7.22 31.19
N ILE A 201 3.42 -6.37 31.41
CA ILE A 201 3.44 -5.41 32.52
C ILE A 201 2.32 -4.37 32.35
N ALA A 202 2.07 -3.89 31.13
CA ALA A 202 0.96 -2.99 30.85
C ALA A 202 -0.39 -3.64 31.18
N TYR A 203 -0.57 -4.93 30.81
CA TYR A 203 -1.79 -5.67 31.11
C TYR A 203 -1.99 -5.92 32.61
N GLU A 204 -0.92 -6.17 33.37
CA GLU A 204 -0.98 -6.29 34.83
C GLU A 204 -1.46 -4.98 35.51
N LYS A 205 -1.13 -3.81 34.93
CA LYS A 205 -1.56 -2.49 35.45
C LYS A 205 -3.01 -2.18 35.09
N GLU A 206 -3.40 -2.35 33.83
CA GLU A 206 -4.72 -2.00 33.31
C GLU A 206 -5.30 -3.09 32.40
N PRO A 207 -5.78 -4.22 32.96
CA PRO A 207 -6.23 -5.38 32.18
C PRO A 207 -7.51 -5.14 31.36
N ARG A 208 -8.27 -4.08 31.70
CA ARG A 208 -9.52 -3.72 31.00
C ARG A 208 -9.41 -2.50 30.12
N ASN A 209 -8.21 -2.01 29.86
CA ASN A 209 -8.03 -0.88 28.97
C ASN A 209 -8.28 -1.30 27.50
N PRO A 210 -9.27 -0.71 26.82
CA PRO A 210 -9.67 -1.17 25.49
C PRO A 210 -8.62 -0.91 24.41
N GLU A 211 -7.84 0.19 24.52
CA GLU A 211 -6.76 0.48 23.58
C GLU A 211 -5.61 -0.51 23.73
N LEU A 212 -5.23 -0.85 24.98
CA LEU A 212 -4.23 -1.88 25.23
C LEU A 212 -4.65 -3.23 24.67
N LEU A 213 -5.90 -3.63 24.88
CA LEU A 213 -6.44 -4.89 24.36
C LEU A 213 -6.45 -4.93 22.83
N TYR A 214 -6.77 -3.81 22.19
CA TYR A 214 -6.65 -3.67 20.74
C TYR A 214 -5.21 -3.86 20.28
N GLU A 215 -4.24 -3.19 20.91
CA GLU A 215 -2.82 -3.30 20.57
C GLU A 215 -2.27 -4.72 20.84
N MET A 216 -2.68 -5.36 21.94
CA MET A 216 -2.36 -6.76 22.24
C MET A 216 -2.94 -7.72 21.19
N SER A 217 -4.14 -7.44 20.71
CA SER A 217 -4.72 -8.21 19.61
C SER A 217 -3.84 -8.12 18.36
N ARG A 218 -3.38 -6.93 18.00
CA ARG A 218 -2.44 -6.72 16.89
C ARG A 218 -1.09 -7.41 17.14
N PHE A 219 -0.60 -7.35 18.38
CA PHE A 219 0.64 -8.03 18.78
C PHE A 219 0.54 -9.54 18.61
N PHE A 220 -0.50 -10.20 19.15
CA PHE A 220 -0.68 -11.64 19.00
C PHE A 220 -0.84 -12.04 17.54
N HIS A 221 -1.56 -11.26 16.74
CA HIS A 221 -1.68 -11.50 15.30
C HIS A 221 -0.34 -11.39 14.57
N SER A 222 0.49 -10.40 14.90
CA SER A 222 1.82 -10.23 14.30
C SER A 222 2.83 -11.29 14.76
N SER A 223 2.62 -11.86 15.95
CA SER A 223 3.47 -12.92 16.53
C SER A 223 3.10 -14.32 16.06
N ALA A 224 1.85 -14.49 15.58
CA ALA A 224 1.38 -15.76 15.08
C ALA A 224 2.06 -16.10 13.76
N GLN A 225 2.72 -17.26 13.70
CA GLN A 225 3.08 -17.90 12.44
C GLN A 225 1.80 -18.52 11.83
N ALA A 226 1.83 -18.81 10.53
CA ALA A 226 0.64 -19.24 9.77
C ALA A 226 -0.18 -20.38 10.40
N GLU A 227 0.40 -21.14 11.32
CA GLU A 227 -0.21 -22.34 11.97
C GLU A 227 -0.44 -22.18 13.47
N ASP A 228 -0.11 -21.03 14.10
CA ASP A 228 -0.28 -20.85 15.54
C ASP A 228 -1.72 -20.44 15.91
N ALA A 229 -2.61 -21.42 15.89
CA ALA A 229 -4.02 -21.23 16.22
C ALA A 229 -4.24 -20.64 17.64
N ARG A 230 -3.34 -20.90 18.60
CA ARG A 230 -3.48 -20.41 19.98
C ARG A 230 -3.26 -18.89 20.05
N LEU A 231 -2.25 -18.38 19.35
CA LEU A 231 -2.00 -16.94 19.29
C LEU A 231 -3.11 -16.21 18.53
N LEU A 232 -3.63 -16.80 17.44
CA LEU A 232 -4.77 -16.26 16.72
C LEU A 232 -6.02 -16.19 17.59
N GLN A 233 -6.33 -17.26 18.35
CA GLN A 233 -7.45 -17.27 19.30
C GLN A 233 -7.30 -16.20 20.39
N ARG A 234 -6.10 -16.02 20.96
CA ARG A 234 -5.82 -14.94 21.93
C ARG A 234 -6.01 -13.57 21.30
N SER A 235 -5.52 -13.40 20.09
CA SER A 235 -5.70 -12.18 19.30
C SER A 235 -7.19 -11.83 19.15
N ASP A 236 -8.03 -12.80 18.78
CA ASP A 236 -9.46 -12.60 18.61
C ASP A 236 -10.18 -12.36 19.95
N ALA A 237 -9.76 -13.03 21.02
CA ALA A 237 -10.30 -12.79 22.35
C ALA A 237 -10.04 -11.37 22.83
N CYS A 238 -8.81 -10.87 22.66
CA CYS A 238 -8.45 -9.49 22.98
C CYS A 238 -9.27 -8.48 22.15
N LEU A 239 -9.45 -8.73 20.85
CA LEU A 239 -10.22 -7.83 19.96
C LEU A 239 -11.70 -7.78 20.36
N ARG A 240 -12.32 -8.95 20.66
CA ARG A 240 -13.70 -9.00 21.15
C ARG A 240 -13.87 -8.26 22.48
N LEU A 241 -12.91 -8.41 23.37
CA LEU A 241 -12.98 -7.72 24.68
C LEU A 241 -12.77 -6.20 24.48
N ALA A 242 -11.82 -5.79 23.65
CA ALA A 242 -11.63 -4.39 23.28
C ALA A 242 -12.92 -3.77 22.72
N SER A 243 -13.61 -4.45 21.80
CA SER A 243 -14.88 -3.99 21.24
C SER A 243 -15.97 -3.77 22.29
N ARG A 244 -16.06 -4.66 23.30
CA ARG A 244 -17.04 -4.50 24.39
C ARG A 244 -16.71 -3.32 25.30
N LEU A 245 -15.42 -3.12 25.57
CA LEU A 245 -14.93 -2.10 26.52
C LEU A 245 -14.68 -0.74 25.88
N ALA A 246 -14.70 -0.63 24.54
CA ALA A 246 -14.42 0.61 23.82
C ALA A 246 -15.43 1.73 24.12
N GLY A 247 -16.60 1.40 24.69
CA GLY A 247 -17.58 2.39 25.16
C GLY A 247 -17.96 3.40 24.08
N GLU A 248 -17.77 4.66 24.40
CA GLU A 248 -18.08 5.83 23.57
C GLU A 248 -16.84 6.40 22.83
N ALA A 249 -15.85 5.58 22.53
CA ALA A 249 -14.66 5.99 21.77
C ALA A 249 -14.79 5.64 20.27
N PRO A 250 -15.37 6.54 19.44
CA PRO A 250 -15.67 6.23 18.04
C PRO A 250 -14.42 5.93 17.22
N ASP A 251 -13.30 6.62 17.46
CA ASP A 251 -12.03 6.37 16.77
C ASP A 251 -11.50 4.96 17.03
N LEU A 252 -11.61 4.49 18.28
CA LEU A 252 -11.21 3.14 18.63
C LEU A 252 -12.18 2.10 18.04
N LEU A 253 -13.48 2.37 18.01
CA LEU A 253 -14.48 1.51 17.41
C LEU A 253 -14.25 1.33 15.90
N GLU A 254 -13.87 2.39 15.18
CA GLU A 254 -13.48 2.29 13.77
C GLU A 254 -12.26 1.38 13.59
N ARG A 255 -11.20 1.60 14.35
CA ARG A 255 -9.98 0.78 14.30
C ARG A 255 -10.24 -0.69 14.65
N ILE A 256 -11.11 -0.95 15.62
CA ILE A 256 -11.54 -2.32 15.96
C ILE A 256 -12.38 -2.92 14.82
N GLY A 257 -13.28 -2.14 14.23
CA GLY A 257 -14.08 -2.54 13.08
C GLY A 257 -13.22 -2.94 11.87
N GLU A 258 -12.21 -2.13 11.55
CA GLU A 258 -11.22 -2.43 10.51
C GLU A 258 -10.42 -3.70 10.81
N ALA A 259 -10.02 -3.92 12.08
CA ALA A 259 -9.32 -5.12 12.47
C ALA A 259 -10.20 -6.39 12.36
N PHE A 260 -11.50 -6.30 12.64
CA PHE A 260 -12.45 -7.38 12.36
C PHE A 260 -12.64 -7.59 10.86
N PHE A 261 -12.72 -6.51 10.07
CA PHE A 261 -12.83 -6.57 8.62
C PHE A 261 -11.62 -7.28 7.99
N GLU A 262 -10.39 -6.92 8.38
CA GLU A 262 -9.15 -7.60 7.96
C GLU A 262 -9.17 -9.12 8.25
N ARG A 263 -9.86 -9.53 9.31
CA ARG A 263 -10.02 -10.94 9.71
C ARG A 263 -11.25 -11.61 9.11
N LEU A 264 -11.94 -10.95 8.21
CA LEU A 264 -13.14 -11.44 7.54
C LEU A 264 -14.35 -11.66 8.48
N ASP A 265 -14.31 -11.10 9.71
CA ASP A 265 -15.44 -11.09 10.64
C ASP A 265 -16.33 -9.87 10.39
N TYR A 266 -17.04 -9.90 9.27
CA TYR A 266 -17.85 -8.79 8.79
C TYR A 266 -19.01 -8.44 9.71
N LYS A 267 -19.53 -9.42 10.45
CA LYS A 267 -20.63 -9.18 11.41
C LYS A 267 -20.16 -8.23 12.52
N ARG A 268 -19.03 -8.56 13.18
CA ARG A 268 -18.50 -7.71 14.25
C ARG A 268 -17.94 -6.39 13.72
N ALA A 269 -17.36 -6.39 12.52
CA ALA A 269 -16.95 -5.16 11.85
C ALA A 269 -18.14 -4.21 11.66
N THR A 270 -19.27 -4.72 11.13
CA THR A 270 -20.51 -3.96 10.96
C THR A 270 -21.02 -3.39 12.28
N ASP A 271 -21.02 -4.17 13.35
CA ASP A 271 -21.48 -3.73 14.67
C ASP A 271 -20.60 -2.59 15.21
N CYS A 272 -19.27 -2.69 15.05
CA CYS A 272 -18.33 -1.64 15.47
C CYS A 272 -18.52 -0.36 14.65
N PHE A 273 -18.63 -0.46 13.33
CA PHE A 273 -18.84 0.72 12.47
C PHE A 273 -20.18 1.41 12.75
N ARG A 274 -21.27 0.65 12.93
CA ARG A 274 -22.57 1.23 13.30
C ARG A 274 -22.53 1.94 14.64
N ARG A 275 -21.84 1.38 15.63
CA ARG A 275 -21.63 2.04 16.93
C ARG A 275 -20.81 3.32 16.77
N ALA A 276 -19.76 3.33 15.93
CA ALA A 276 -19.01 4.54 15.65
C ALA A 276 -19.90 5.61 14.99
N LEU A 277 -20.75 5.23 14.03
CA LEU A 277 -21.70 6.14 13.35
C LEU A 277 -22.83 6.65 14.26
N SER A 278 -23.15 5.97 15.36
CA SER A 278 -24.16 6.49 16.31
C SER A 278 -23.68 7.76 17.03
N PHE A 279 -22.36 8.01 17.08
CA PHE A 279 -21.79 9.25 17.64
C PHE A 279 -21.66 10.36 16.58
N ASP A 280 -21.30 10.00 15.36
CA ASP A 280 -21.17 10.92 14.24
C ASP A 280 -21.47 10.18 12.92
N PRO A 281 -22.63 10.44 12.31
CA PRO A 281 -23.05 9.79 11.08
C PRO A 281 -22.18 10.11 9.86
N ALA A 282 -21.41 11.21 9.89
CA ALA A 282 -20.55 11.64 8.78
C ALA A 282 -19.14 11.02 8.79
N ARG A 283 -18.85 10.15 9.73
CA ARG A 283 -17.52 9.51 9.84
C ARG A 283 -17.19 8.71 8.56
N PHE A 284 -16.18 9.20 7.85
CA PHE A 284 -15.82 8.68 6.55
C PHE A 284 -15.39 7.20 6.60
N ARG A 285 -14.49 6.84 7.54
CA ARG A 285 -13.93 5.48 7.62
C ARG A 285 -14.98 4.43 7.96
N ALA A 286 -15.87 4.75 8.91
CA ALA A 286 -16.96 3.85 9.28
C ALA A 286 -17.96 3.63 8.13
N ASN A 287 -18.35 4.71 7.44
CA ASN A 287 -19.21 4.60 6.26
C ASN A 287 -18.56 3.84 5.12
N MET A 288 -17.27 4.10 4.85
CA MET A 288 -16.50 3.37 3.84
C MET A 288 -16.41 1.88 4.17
N GLY A 289 -16.12 1.52 5.43
CA GLY A 289 -16.10 0.13 5.87
C GLY A 289 -17.44 -0.60 5.67
N LEU A 290 -18.56 0.09 5.97
CA LEU A 290 -19.89 -0.45 5.70
C LEU A 290 -20.21 -0.55 4.21
N ALA A 291 -19.74 0.42 3.39
CA ALA A 291 -19.88 0.37 1.94
C ALA A 291 -19.13 -0.83 1.35
N GLU A 292 -17.92 -1.11 1.80
CA GLU A 292 -17.12 -2.26 1.36
C GLU A 292 -17.79 -3.60 1.74
N ILE A 293 -18.35 -3.71 2.95
CA ILE A 293 -19.13 -4.88 3.37
C ILE A 293 -20.38 -5.05 2.48
N ALA A 294 -21.11 -3.95 2.24
CA ALA A 294 -22.29 -3.97 1.38
C ALA A 294 -21.94 -4.34 -0.07
N LEU A 295 -20.82 -3.84 -0.59
CA LEU A 295 -20.32 -4.19 -1.93
C LEU A 295 -20.02 -5.68 -2.04
N ARG A 296 -19.38 -6.25 -1.03
CA ARG A 296 -19.09 -7.68 -0.97
C ARG A 296 -20.38 -8.52 -0.93
N ASP A 297 -21.41 -8.04 -0.24
CA ASP A 297 -22.72 -8.68 -0.18
C ASP A 297 -23.55 -8.47 -1.47
N GLY A 298 -23.05 -7.69 -2.44
CA GLY A 298 -23.75 -7.35 -3.68
C GLY A 298 -24.88 -6.34 -3.50
N LYS A 299 -24.94 -5.61 -2.38
CA LYS A 299 -26.01 -4.67 -2.02
C LYS A 299 -25.67 -3.25 -2.52
N LEU A 300 -25.68 -3.03 -3.84
CA LEU A 300 -25.24 -1.77 -4.46
C LEU A 300 -25.98 -0.53 -3.95
N ALA A 301 -27.29 -0.63 -3.67
CA ALA A 301 -28.06 0.49 -3.11
C ALA A 301 -27.56 0.93 -1.73
N HIS A 302 -27.13 -0.04 -0.88
CA HIS A 302 -26.50 0.27 0.41
C HIS A 302 -25.13 0.89 0.23
N VAL A 303 -24.35 0.45 -0.77
CA VAL A 303 -23.06 1.06 -1.10
C VAL A 303 -23.24 2.54 -1.43
N ALA A 304 -24.18 2.87 -2.33
CA ALA A 304 -24.51 4.25 -2.67
C ALA A 304 -24.92 5.06 -1.43
N HIS A 305 -25.78 4.49 -0.57
CA HIS A 305 -26.22 5.14 0.66
C HIS A 305 -25.06 5.48 1.61
N PHE A 306 -24.15 4.54 1.88
CA PHE A 306 -23.03 4.78 2.77
C PHE A 306 -22.05 5.80 2.20
N TYR A 307 -21.76 5.76 0.89
CA TYR A 307 -20.93 6.79 0.27
C TYR A 307 -21.61 8.16 0.28
N SER A 308 -22.95 8.24 0.12
CA SER A 308 -23.69 9.50 0.26
C SER A 308 -23.58 10.07 1.68
N ALA A 309 -23.63 9.23 2.71
CA ALA A 309 -23.40 9.66 4.10
C ALA A 309 -21.94 10.12 4.32
N ALA A 310 -20.96 9.39 3.78
CA ALA A 310 -19.55 9.77 3.83
C ALA A 310 -19.24 11.11 3.13
N ALA A 311 -20.09 11.54 2.18
CA ALA A 311 -19.93 12.80 1.45
C ALA A 311 -20.09 14.07 2.32
N PHE A 312 -20.58 13.92 3.54
CA PHE A 312 -20.67 14.98 4.55
C PHE A 312 -19.40 15.07 5.43
N SER A 313 -18.36 14.30 5.14
CA SER A 313 -17.08 14.39 5.84
C SER A 313 -16.50 15.82 5.80
N ASN A 314 -15.86 16.22 6.88
CA ASN A 314 -15.19 17.52 7.01
C ASN A 314 -13.99 17.68 6.06
N ASP A 315 -13.36 16.57 5.61
CA ASP A 315 -12.29 16.62 4.62
C ASP A 315 -12.84 16.74 3.20
N ALA A 316 -12.49 17.84 2.53
CA ALA A 316 -12.99 18.14 1.19
C ALA A 316 -12.56 17.10 0.12
N ALA A 317 -11.41 16.45 0.25
CA ALA A 317 -10.97 15.42 -0.69
C ALA A 317 -11.76 14.13 -0.50
N LEU A 318 -11.95 13.71 0.76
CA LEU A 318 -12.76 12.54 1.11
C LEU A 318 -14.22 12.75 0.74
N ALA A 319 -14.77 13.94 0.99
CA ALA A 319 -16.12 14.28 0.57
C ALA A 319 -16.30 14.26 -0.96
N ARG A 320 -15.29 14.72 -1.74
CA ARG A 320 -15.31 14.61 -3.21
C ARG A 320 -15.25 13.16 -3.67
N LEU A 321 -14.37 12.37 -3.06
CA LEU A 321 -14.26 10.93 -3.34
C LEU A 321 -15.60 10.24 -3.07
N ALA A 322 -16.18 10.44 -1.90
CA ALA A 322 -17.45 9.83 -1.51
C ALA A 322 -18.60 10.22 -2.46
N ARG A 323 -18.70 11.49 -2.83
CA ARG A 323 -19.72 11.95 -3.81
C ARG A 323 -19.55 11.29 -5.17
N ARG A 324 -18.32 11.16 -5.66
CA ARG A 324 -18.03 10.48 -6.92
C ARG A 324 -18.43 9.01 -6.88
N GLU A 325 -18.07 8.30 -5.81
CA GLU A 325 -18.41 6.90 -5.65
C GLU A 325 -19.94 6.71 -5.44
N ALA A 326 -20.60 7.55 -4.62
CA ALA A 326 -22.03 7.52 -4.44
C ALA A 326 -22.77 7.65 -5.78
N HIS A 327 -22.43 8.67 -6.57
CA HIS A 327 -23.04 8.90 -7.90
C HIS A 327 -22.79 7.71 -8.85
N TYR A 328 -21.60 7.13 -8.82
CA TYR A 328 -21.26 5.95 -9.63
C TYR A 328 -22.15 4.75 -9.26
N TYR A 329 -22.29 4.43 -7.96
CA TYR A 329 -23.13 3.32 -7.53
C TYR A 329 -24.63 3.59 -7.68
N GLU A 330 -25.07 4.83 -7.52
CA GLU A 330 -26.44 5.22 -7.84
C GLU A 330 -26.78 4.99 -9.30
N ARG A 331 -25.87 5.34 -10.22
CA ARG A 331 -26.07 5.06 -11.66
C ARG A 331 -26.09 3.56 -11.94
N LEU A 332 -25.21 2.77 -11.31
CA LEU A 332 -25.22 1.32 -11.47
C LEU A 332 -26.54 0.66 -11.03
N VAL A 333 -27.24 1.28 -10.07
CA VAL A 333 -28.54 0.76 -9.58
C VAL A 333 -29.70 1.21 -10.43
N ARG A 334 -29.63 2.42 -11.05
CA ARG A 334 -30.76 3.03 -11.76
C ARG A 334 -30.71 2.86 -13.28
N ASP A 335 -29.56 2.63 -13.86
CA ASP A 335 -29.30 2.66 -15.30
C ASP A 335 -28.75 1.30 -15.75
N ASP A 336 -29.63 0.47 -16.33
CA ASP A 336 -29.28 -0.88 -16.79
C ASP A 336 -28.26 -0.84 -17.95
N ASP A 337 -28.36 0.16 -18.84
CA ASP A 337 -27.43 0.33 -19.95
C ASP A 337 -26.01 0.67 -19.44
N PHE A 338 -25.94 1.51 -18.40
CA PHE A 338 -24.67 1.82 -17.73
C PHE A 338 -24.09 0.59 -17.03
N LEU A 339 -24.92 -0.20 -16.36
CA LEU A 339 -24.50 -1.46 -15.72
C LEU A 339 -23.93 -2.43 -16.76
N GLU A 340 -24.60 -2.59 -17.89
CA GLU A 340 -24.13 -3.47 -18.97
C GLU A 340 -22.80 -2.99 -19.57
N ALA A 341 -22.67 -1.68 -19.81
CA ALA A 341 -21.44 -1.06 -20.30
C ALA A 341 -20.27 -1.29 -19.33
N GLU A 342 -20.50 -1.16 -18.01
CA GLU A 342 -19.49 -1.37 -16.98
C GLU A 342 -19.10 -2.84 -16.87
N LEU A 343 -20.06 -3.77 -16.96
CA LEU A 343 -19.77 -5.20 -17.00
C LEU A 343 -18.93 -5.59 -18.22
N ARG A 344 -19.22 -5.03 -19.39
CA ARG A 344 -18.41 -5.19 -20.61
C ARG A 344 -16.99 -4.65 -20.39
N ARG A 345 -16.84 -3.47 -19.78
CA ARG A 345 -15.56 -2.86 -19.45
C ARG A 345 -14.74 -3.72 -18.49
N ILE A 346 -15.35 -4.25 -17.43
CA ILE A 346 -14.70 -5.13 -16.44
C ILE A 346 -14.22 -6.43 -17.12
N ARG A 347 -15.05 -7.05 -17.98
CA ARG A 347 -14.67 -8.23 -18.75
C ARG A 347 -13.47 -7.95 -19.66
N THR A 348 -13.51 -6.85 -20.40
CA THR A 348 -12.40 -6.42 -21.28
C THR A 348 -11.13 -6.17 -20.46
N ALA A 349 -11.23 -5.47 -19.33
CA ALA A 349 -10.09 -5.23 -18.43
C ALA A 349 -9.50 -6.53 -17.89
N ASN A 350 -10.33 -7.53 -17.56
CA ASN A 350 -9.87 -8.85 -17.11
C ASN A 350 -9.15 -9.61 -18.24
N GLN A 351 -9.67 -9.59 -19.47
CA GLN A 351 -9.02 -10.17 -20.63
C GLN A 351 -7.66 -9.53 -20.89
N VAL A 352 -7.58 -8.19 -20.87
CA VAL A 352 -6.32 -7.46 -21.05
C VAL A 352 -5.32 -7.74 -19.93
N ARG A 353 -5.78 -7.90 -18.67
CA ARG A 353 -4.91 -8.35 -17.56
C ARG A 353 -4.34 -9.74 -17.81
N TRP A 354 -5.15 -10.64 -18.34
CA TRP A 354 -4.73 -11.99 -18.71
C TRP A 354 -3.67 -11.98 -19.81
N VAL A 355 -3.92 -11.23 -20.90
CA VAL A 355 -2.95 -11.02 -21.98
C VAL A 355 -1.64 -10.45 -21.44
N ARG A 356 -1.69 -9.46 -20.55
CA ARG A 356 -0.49 -8.89 -19.90
C ARG A 356 0.29 -9.92 -19.09
N ARG A 357 -0.40 -10.80 -18.35
CA ARG A 357 0.26 -11.87 -17.57
C ARG A 357 0.90 -12.91 -18.49
N LEU A 358 0.18 -13.34 -19.53
CA LEU A 358 0.72 -14.27 -20.53
C LEU A 358 1.93 -13.68 -21.24
N ALA A 359 1.86 -12.43 -21.67
CA ALA A 359 2.97 -11.75 -22.32
C ALA A 359 4.21 -11.67 -21.40
N ALA A 360 4.03 -11.42 -20.10
CA ALA A 360 5.14 -11.43 -19.15
C ALA A 360 5.74 -12.84 -18.97
N LEU A 361 4.92 -13.87 -18.88
CA LEU A 361 5.38 -15.27 -18.80
C LEU A 361 6.10 -15.71 -20.05
N SER A 362 5.53 -15.40 -21.25
CA SER A 362 6.14 -15.71 -22.54
C SER A 362 7.47 -15.00 -22.73
N PHE A 363 7.56 -13.74 -22.31
CA PHE A 363 8.81 -12.98 -22.31
C PHE A 363 9.89 -13.69 -21.50
N PHE A 364 9.55 -14.10 -20.27
CA PHE A 364 10.51 -14.77 -19.39
C PHE A 364 10.90 -16.16 -19.91
N ALA A 365 9.95 -16.95 -20.41
CA ALA A 365 10.22 -18.25 -21.02
C ALA A 365 11.10 -18.12 -22.26
N ALA A 366 10.79 -17.16 -23.14
CA ALA A 366 11.58 -16.88 -24.34
C ALA A 366 13.02 -16.42 -24.00
N TRP A 367 13.18 -15.63 -22.95
CA TRP A 367 14.49 -15.20 -22.46
C TRP A 367 15.32 -16.38 -21.95
N VAL A 368 14.71 -17.28 -21.17
CA VAL A 368 15.38 -18.49 -20.66
C VAL A 368 15.74 -19.43 -21.82
N THR A 369 14.81 -19.69 -22.75
CA THR A 369 15.06 -20.58 -23.90
C THR A 369 16.13 -20.02 -24.83
N ALA A 370 16.08 -18.73 -25.18
CA ALA A 370 17.12 -18.09 -25.99
C ALA A 370 18.50 -18.14 -25.31
N GLY A 371 18.56 -17.91 -24.00
CA GLY A 371 19.82 -17.88 -23.24
C GLY A 371 20.45 -19.25 -22.98
N ILE A 372 19.64 -20.30 -22.81
CA ILE A 372 20.10 -21.64 -22.45
C ILE A 372 20.14 -22.55 -23.67
N VAL A 373 19.01 -22.71 -24.37
CA VAL A 373 18.86 -23.66 -25.46
C VAL A 373 19.45 -23.11 -26.76
N GLY A 374 19.42 -21.82 -26.98
CA GLY A 374 19.97 -21.15 -28.14
C GLY A 374 21.48 -21.41 -28.35
N ARG A 375 22.22 -21.72 -27.25
CA ARG A 375 23.64 -22.12 -27.34
C ARG A 375 23.87 -23.40 -28.14
N PHE A 376 22.88 -24.27 -28.22
CA PHE A 376 22.95 -25.58 -28.86
C PHE A 376 22.18 -25.63 -30.20
N ALA A 377 21.27 -24.67 -30.43
CA ALA A 377 20.41 -24.66 -31.60
C ALA A 377 20.15 -23.22 -32.08
N PRO A 378 20.90 -22.67 -33.04
CA PRO A 378 20.77 -21.30 -33.54
C PRO A 378 19.33 -20.89 -33.95
N PRO A 379 18.54 -21.75 -34.63
CA PRO A 379 17.16 -21.39 -34.98
C PRO A 379 16.26 -21.12 -33.74
N VAL A 380 16.54 -21.81 -32.63
CA VAL A 380 15.79 -21.63 -31.37
C VAL A 380 16.15 -20.29 -30.70
N GLU A 381 17.40 -19.85 -30.87
CA GLU A 381 17.83 -18.54 -30.41
C GLU A 381 17.10 -17.41 -31.12
N GLU A 382 17.06 -17.43 -32.46
CA GLU A 382 16.36 -16.41 -33.25
C GLU A 382 14.86 -16.36 -32.93
N PHE A 383 14.22 -17.54 -32.86
CA PHE A 383 12.81 -17.63 -32.44
C PHE A 383 12.58 -17.08 -31.03
N GLY A 384 13.48 -17.42 -30.11
CA GLY A 384 13.40 -16.92 -28.72
C GLY A 384 13.48 -15.39 -28.65
N TRP A 385 14.37 -14.77 -29.40
CA TRP A 385 14.49 -13.31 -29.46
C TRP A 385 13.26 -12.65 -30.12
N ALA A 386 12.73 -13.21 -31.21
CA ALA A 386 11.51 -12.72 -31.83
C ALA A 386 10.30 -12.81 -30.89
N LEU A 387 10.16 -13.94 -30.17
CA LEU A 387 9.09 -14.15 -29.20
C LEU A 387 9.23 -13.20 -28.00
N MET A 388 10.44 -12.91 -27.56
CA MET A 388 10.70 -11.96 -26.48
C MET A 388 10.29 -10.53 -26.88
N ALA A 389 10.66 -10.10 -28.09
CA ALA A 389 10.30 -8.77 -28.60
C ALA A 389 8.80 -8.60 -28.77
N THR A 390 8.12 -9.59 -29.36
CA THR A 390 6.65 -9.58 -29.53
C THR A 390 5.91 -9.62 -28.19
N SER A 391 6.41 -10.40 -27.22
CA SER A 391 5.84 -10.45 -25.86
C SER A 391 6.02 -9.14 -25.12
N ALA A 392 7.17 -8.48 -25.23
CA ALA A 392 7.40 -7.16 -24.64
C ALA A 392 6.45 -6.11 -25.23
N PHE A 393 6.26 -6.13 -26.55
CA PHE A 393 5.33 -5.22 -27.23
C PHE A 393 3.88 -5.47 -26.79
N ALA A 394 3.44 -6.72 -26.73
CA ALA A 394 2.11 -7.11 -26.25
C ALA A 394 1.90 -6.68 -24.79
N TRP A 395 2.91 -6.81 -23.94
CA TRP A 395 2.85 -6.36 -22.56
C TRP A 395 2.70 -4.83 -22.45
N CYS A 396 3.41 -4.07 -23.28
CA CYS A 396 3.31 -2.61 -23.34
C CYS A 396 1.91 -2.17 -23.78
N LEU A 397 1.37 -2.77 -24.85
CA LEU A 397 0.02 -2.49 -25.36
C LEU A 397 -1.05 -2.83 -24.33
N ALA A 398 -0.97 -4.01 -23.70
CA ALA A 398 -1.89 -4.41 -22.64
C ALA A 398 -1.81 -3.47 -21.43
N SER A 399 -0.62 -3.01 -21.05
CA SER A 399 -0.44 -2.06 -19.96
C SER A 399 -1.02 -0.68 -20.28
N ALA A 400 -0.89 -0.21 -21.52
CA ALA A 400 -1.52 1.03 -21.99
C ALA A 400 -3.06 0.89 -22.04
N GLY A 401 -3.57 -0.23 -22.55
CA GLY A 401 -5.01 -0.54 -22.59
C GLY A 401 -5.63 -0.58 -21.18
N LEU A 402 -4.95 -1.19 -20.20
CA LEU A 402 -5.42 -1.20 -18.83
C LEU A 402 -5.48 0.21 -18.21
N ARG A 403 -4.49 1.07 -18.51
CA ARG A 403 -4.51 2.46 -18.05
C ARG A 403 -5.67 3.25 -18.69
N TYR A 404 -5.95 3.01 -19.95
CA TYR A 404 -7.10 3.62 -20.63
C TYR A 404 -8.42 3.17 -20.01
N LEU A 405 -8.59 1.85 -19.80
CA LEU A 405 -9.78 1.27 -19.17
C LEU A 405 -9.92 1.64 -17.68
N ALA A 406 -8.83 1.97 -16.98
CA ALA A 406 -8.88 2.40 -15.58
C ALA A 406 -9.35 3.85 -15.40
N ARG A 407 -9.35 4.68 -16.45
CA ARG A 407 -9.90 6.02 -16.40
C ARG A 407 -11.42 5.89 -16.36
N ARG A 408 -12.00 6.11 -15.17
CA ARG A 408 -13.44 6.33 -15.04
C ARG A 408 -13.75 7.73 -15.60
N ASN A 409 -14.55 7.81 -16.67
CA ASN A 409 -15.08 9.08 -17.21
C ASN A 409 -16.11 9.64 -16.26
#